data_0686aa62c6b3aef5a6468d5ef5f8cab0
#
_entry.id   0686aa62c6b3aef5a6468d5ef5f8cab0
#
_cell.length_a   1.000
_cell.length_b   1.000
_cell.length_c   1.000
_cell.angle_alpha   90.00
_cell.angle_beta   90.00
_cell.angle_gamma   90.00
#
_symmetry.space_group_name_H-M   'P 1'
#
loop_
_entity.id
_entity.type
_entity.pdbx_description
1 polymer ?
#
loop_
_entity_poly.entity_id
_entity_poly.type
_entity_poly.pdbx_seq_one_letter_code
_entity_poly.pdbx_strand_id
1 'polypeptide(L)'
;MKRIGILGMLLMSMIFTCCTAWADGGNAYAVVHNPDAADRLNLRAAPNREAESLGRYYNGVEVQILEELNNGWVRVRIGNRGVTEGYMMKAYLQYDNTQAIATAMPTYTSTSSAWELYQSRDVNGAYDMYGYGETVTLLGFTSKWWHVQIREYTGFVSADGSVLEQRTGNYYDGYATAQVHNPIST
;
A
#
# COMPACT_ATOMS: atom_id res chain seq x y z
N MET A 1 53.88 -4.44 65.63
CA MET A 1 52.52 -4.00 65.31
C MET A 1 52.49 -3.62 63.83
N LYS A 2 52.00 -4.50 62.98
CA LYS A 2 51.94 -4.30 61.52
C LYS A 2 50.52 -3.91 61.13
N ARG A 3 50.34 -2.73 60.53
CA ARG A 3 49.07 -2.30 59.98
C ARG A 3 48.99 -2.79 58.53
N ILE A 4 48.00 -3.63 58.23
CA ILE A 4 47.69 -4.11 56.89
C ILE A 4 46.72 -3.12 56.27
N GLY A 5 47.13 -2.44 55.20
CA GLY A 5 46.27 -1.60 54.42
C GLY A 5 45.48 -2.44 53.40
N ILE A 6 44.18 -2.37 53.51
CA ILE A 6 43.27 -3.02 52.56
C ILE A 6 43.08 -2.04 51.39
N LEU A 7 43.65 -2.39 50.22
CA LEU A 7 43.45 -1.66 49.00
C LEU A 7 42.10 -2.14 48.37
N GLY A 8 41.09 -1.32 48.53
CA GLY A 8 39.79 -1.58 47.97
C GLY A 8 39.80 -1.34 46.44
N MET A 9 39.75 -2.43 45.69
CA MET A 9 39.61 -2.45 44.23
C MET A 9 38.16 -2.20 43.88
N LEU A 10 37.84 -0.96 43.49
CA LEU A 10 36.51 -0.58 43.03
C LEU A 10 36.34 -1.12 41.61
N LEU A 11 35.70 -2.28 41.46
CA LEU A 11 35.23 -2.79 40.17
C LEU A 11 34.00 -1.97 39.74
N MET A 12 34.26 -1.00 38.87
CA MET A 12 33.18 -0.27 38.21
C MET A 12 32.54 -1.16 37.11
N SER A 13 31.51 -1.89 37.51
CA SER A 13 30.67 -2.65 36.62
C SER A 13 29.92 -1.72 35.69
N MET A 14 30.42 -1.54 34.47
CA MET A 14 29.76 -0.81 33.40
C MET A 14 28.61 -1.70 32.91
N ILE A 15 27.43 -1.53 33.51
CA ILE A 15 26.20 -2.14 33.02
C ILE A 15 25.88 -1.48 31.68
N PHE A 16 26.25 -2.15 30.60
CA PHE A 16 25.81 -1.82 29.26
C PHE A 16 24.31 -2.13 29.20
N THR A 17 23.48 -1.16 29.55
CA THR A 17 22.05 -1.25 29.35
C THR A 17 21.83 -1.20 27.85
N CYS A 18 21.76 -2.39 27.25
CA CYS A 18 21.26 -2.56 25.89
C CYS A 18 19.81 -2.06 25.92
N CYS A 19 19.58 -0.80 25.55
CA CYS A 19 18.26 -0.32 25.22
C CYS A 19 17.81 -1.10 23.97
N THR A 20 17.19 -2.24 24.20
CA THR A 20 16.28 -2.81 23.21
C THR A 20 15.14 -1.81 23.12
N ALA A 21 15.19 -0.93 22.12
CA ALA A 21 14.02 -0.23 21.68
C ALA A 21 13.03 -1.32 21.29
N TRP A 22 12.07 -1.55 22.14
CA TRP A 22 10.87 -2.28 21.80
C TRP A 22 10.24 -1.39 20.72
N ALA A 23 10.35 -1.82 19.48
CA ALA A 23 9.50 -1.29 18.42
C ALA A 23 8.08 -1.54 18.94
N ASP A 24 7.43 -0.45 19.35
CA ASP A 24 6.02 -0.46 19.69
C ASP A 24 5.34 -1.05 18.45
N GLY A 25 4.72 -2.22 18.59
CA GLY A 25 4.11 -2.96 17.48
C GLY A 25 2.85 -2.28 16.98
N GLY A 26 2.81 -0.96 17.01
CA GLY A 26 1.81 -0.15 16.36
C GLY A 26 1.91 -0.38 14.85
N ASN A 27 0.80 -0.74 14.23
CA ASN A 27 0.70 -0.83 12.78
C ASN A 27 1.13 0.52 12.19
N ALA A 28 2.35 0.61 11.67
CA ALA A 28 2.80 1.79 10.97
C ALA A 28 2.14 1.81 9.59
N TYR A 29 1.62 2.98 9.21
CA TYR A 29 1.03 3.21 7.90
C TYR A 29 1.82 4.26 7.15
N ALA A 30 1.80 4.17 5.85
CA ALA A 30 2.32 5.17 4.94
C ALA A 30 1.37 5.30 3.75
N VAL A 31 1.58 6.34 2.96
CA VAL A 31 0.78 6.59 1.76
C VAL A 31 1.70 6.62 0.56
N VAL A 32 1.28 6.02 -0.55
CA VAL A 32 2.03 6.09 -1.82
C VAL A 32 2.12 7.54 -2.27
N HIS A 33 3.34 8.02 -2.48
CA HIS A 33 3.64 9.38 -2.91
C HIS A 33 4.76 9.39 -3.94
N ASN A 34 4.41 9.24 -5.21
CA ASN A 34 5.34 9.45 -6.31
C ASN A 34 5.39 10.94 -6.64
N PRO A 35 6.57 11.57 -6.77
CA PRO A 35 6.69 12.97 -7.18
C PRO A 35 6.03 13.29 -8.51
N ASP A 36 6.03 12.35 -9.45
CA ASP A 36 5.22 12.43 -10.66
C ASP A 36 3.83 11.85 -10.40
N ALA A 37 2.82 12.71 -10.35
CA ALA A 37 1.43 12.30 -10.11
C ALA A 37 0.87 11.41 -11.23
N ALA A 38 1.45 11.44 -12.42
CA ALA A 38 1.07 10.57 -13.54
C ALA A 38 1.67 9.17 -13.43
N ASP A 39 2.70 8.98 -12.60
CA ASP A 39 3.36 7.70 -12.43
C ASP A 39 2.70 6.84 -11.34
N ARG A 40 3.01 5.58 -11.32
CA ARG A 40 2.46 4.56 -10.40
C ARG A 40 3.59 3.82 -9.71
N LEU A 41 3.45 3.57 -8.42
CA LEU A 41 4.43 2.81 -7.68
C LEU A 41 4.21 1.31 -7.83
N ASN A 42 5.25 0.58 -8.24
CA ASN A 42 5.20 -0.87 -8.32
C ASN A 42 5.23 -1.50 -6.92
N LEU A 43 4.31 -2.42 -6.67
CA LEU A 43 4.42 -3.44 -5.64
C LEU A 43 5.13 -4.64 -6.26
N ARG A 44 6.22 -5.11 -5.66
CA ARG A 44 7.05 -6.17 -6.22
C ARG A 44 7.10 -7.41 -5.35
N ALA A 45 7.35 -8.56 -5.97
CA ALA A 45 7.45 -9.84 -5.28
C ALA A 45 8.72 -9.97 -4.42
N ALA A 46 9.78 -9.18 -4.71
CA ALA A 46 11.02 -9.15 -3.95
C ALA A 46 11.57 -7.70 -3.89
N PRO A 47 12.46 -7.38 -2.91
CA PRO A 47 12.93 -6.02 -2.68
C PRO A 47 14.06 -5.61 -3.65
N ASN A 48 13.78 -5.67 -4.94
CA ASN A 48 14.65 -5.22 -6.04
C ASN A 48 13.81 -4.78 -7.25
N ARG A 49 14.43 -4.04 -8.19
CA ARG A 49 13.74 -3.45 -9.35
C ARG A 49 13.42 -4.45 -10.45
N GLU A 50 14.12 -5.57 -10.50
CA GLU A 50 13.99 -6.63 -11.49
C GLU A 50 12.92 -7.65 -11.11
N ALA A 51 12.50 -7.65 -9.83
CA ALA A 51 11.47 -8.56 -9.35
C ALA A 51 10.13 -8.33 -10.06
N GLU A 52 9.34 -9.40 -10.16
CA GLU A 52 8.00 -9.36 -10.73
C GLU A 52 7.13 -8.26 -10.08
N SER A 53 6.41 -7.50 -10.91
CA SER A 53 5.43 -6.54 -10.44
C SER A 53 4.12 -7.24 -10.08
N LEU A 54 3.75 -7.18 -8.82
CA LEU A 54 2.47 -7.66 -8.31
C LEU A 54 1.33 -6.66 -8.53
N GLY A 55 1.63 -5.48 -9.04
CA GLY A 55 0.68 -4.43 -9.37
C GLY A 55 1.31 -3.06 -9.32
N ARG A 56 0.64 -2.09 -9.95
CA ARG A 56 1.02 -0.67 -9.95
C ARG A 56 -0.05 0.13 -9.21
N TYR A 57 0.35 0.93 -8.23
CA TYR A 57 -0.53 1.62 -7.30
C TYR A 57 -0.46 3.14 -7.47
N TYR A 58 -1.60 3.78 -7.33
CA TYR A 58 -1.78 5.21 -7.45
C TYR A 58 -1.27 5.96 -6.21
N ASN A 59 -0.91 7.23 -6.37
CA ASN A 59 -0.67 8.13 -5.26
C ASN A 59 -1.92 8.23 -4.38
N GLY A 60 -1.72 8.33 -3.06
CA GLY A 60 -2.79 8.37 -2.08
C GLY A 60 -3.22 7.00 -1.55
N VAL A 61 -2.74 5.90 -2.12
CA VAL A 61 -3.03 4.56 -1.59
C VAL A 61 -2.33 4.36 -0.26
N GLU A 62 -3.11 4.03 0.77
CA GLU A 62 -2.59 3.68 2.09
C GLU A 62 -1.99 2.29 2.08
N VAL A 63 -0.83 2.15 2.71
CA VAL A 63 -0.12 0.90 2.88
C VAL A 63 0.22 0.67 4.34
N GLN A 64 0.00 -0.52 4.85
CA GLN A 64 0.48 -0.96 6.14
C GLN A 64 1.94 -1.39 6.02
N ILE A 65 2.81 -0.84 6.85
CA ILE A 65 4.22 -1.21 6.90
C ILE A 65 4.37 -2.48 7.73
N LEU A 66 4.85 -3.54 7.10
CA LEU A 66 5.11 -4.82 7.76
C LEU A 66 6.58 -4.94 8.22
N GLU A 67 7.50 -4.40 7.41
CA GLU A 67 8.93 -4.50 7.66
C GLU A 67 9.68 -3.43 6.87
N GLU A 68 10.62 -2.73 7.49
CA GLU A 68 11.56 -1.86 6.81
C GLU A 68 12.90 -2.57 6.61
N LEU A 69 13.40 -2.55 5.36
CA LEU A 69 14.65 -3.18 5.00
C LEU A 69 15.77 -2.14 4.90
N ASN A 70 17.00 -2.56 5.19
CA ASN A 70 18.18 -1.67 5.16
C ASN A 70 18.62 -1.24 3.74
N ASN A 71 17.99 -1.78 2.70
CA ASN A 71 18.30 -1.53 1.30
C ASN A 71 17.38 -0.50 0.62
N GLY A 72 16.57 0.24 1.40
CA GLY A 72 15.63 1.24 0.88
C GLY A 72 14.31 0.68 0.37
N TRP A 73 14.01 -0.59 0.67
CA TRP A 73 12.74 -1.24 0.40
C TRP A 73 11.96 -1.45 1.69
N VAL A 74 10.65 -1.54 1.54
CA VAL A 74 9.71 -1.78 2.64
C VAL A 74 8.78 -2.91 2.23
N ARG A 75 8.57 -3.89 3.10
CA ARG A 75 7.52 -4.86 2.93
C ARG A 75 6.21 -4.26 3.41
N VAL A 76 5.21 -4.28 2.55
CA VAL A 76 3.93 -3.63 2.81
C VAL A 76 2.77 -4.58 2.57
N ARG A 77 1.64 -4.24 3.20
CA ARG A 77 0.33 -4.83 2.94
C ARG A 77 -0.62 -3.75 2.46
N ILE A 78 -1.41 -4.05 1.44
CA ILE A 78 -2.42 -3.15 0.88
C ILE A 78 -3.77 -3.85 0.94
N GLY A 79 -4.77 -3.12 1.47
CA GLY A 79 -6.13 -3.62 1.60
C GLY A 79 -6.42 -4.28 2.94
N ASN A 80 -7.71 -4.52 3.18
CA ASN A 80 -8.22 -5.10 4.43
C ASN A 80 -8.99 -6.41 4.24
N ARG A 81 -9.66 -6.61 3.10
CA ARG A 81 -10.38 -7.85 2.78
C ARG A 81 -9.75 -8.54 1.58
N GLY A 82 -9.68 -7.90 0.42
CA GLY A 82 -8.81 -8.32 -0.68
C GLY A 82 -7.42 -7.77 -0.45
N VAL A 83 -6.53 -8.58 0.07
CA VAL A 83 -5.21 -8.16 0.53
C VAL A 83 -4.13 -8.56 -0.47
N THR A 84 -3.15 -7.69 -0.67
CA THR A 84 -1.91 -8.03 -1.36
C THR A 84 -0.71 -7.58 -0.53
N GLU A 85 0.32 -8.39 -0.51
CA GLU A 85 1.60 -8.07 0.15
C GLU A 85 2.74 -8.09 -0.86
N GLY A 86 3.76 -7.32 -0.59
CA GLY A 86 4.96 -7.24 -1.43
C GLY A 86 5.89 -6.14 -0.96
N TYR A 87 6.75 -5.70 -1.86
CA TYR A 87 7.79 -4.73 -1.55
C TYR A 87 7.61 -3.46 -2.37
N MET A 88 7.74 -2.31 -1.70
CA MET A 88 7.76 -0.99 -2.31
C MET A 88 9.06 -0.25 -1.97
N MET A 89 9.48 0.68 -2.80
CA MET A 89 10.62 1.55 -2.50
C MET A 89 10.20 2.60 -1.47
N LYS A 90 10.92 2.67 -0.34
CA LYS A 90 10.67 3.60 0.76
C LYS A 90 10.63 5.07 0.31
N ALA A 91 11.46 5.44 -0.66
CA ALA A 91 11.55 6.80 -1.19
C ALA A 91 10.25 7.33 -1.81
N TYR A 92 9.29 6.45 -2.13
CA TYR A 92 7.98 6.80 -2.69
C TYR A 92 6.83 6.57 -1.70
N LEU A 93 7.15 6.52 -0.41
CA LEU A 93 6.17 6.40 0.66
C LEU A 93 6.27 7.60 1.59
N GLN A 94 5.16 8.22 1.90
CA GLN A 94 5.03 9.28 2.89
C GLN A 94 4.47 8.69 4.18
N TYR A 95 5.18 8.87 5.29
CA TYR A 95 4.87 8.29 6.60
C TYR A 95 4.09 9.24 7.51
N ASP A 96 4.08 10.51 7.20
CA ASP A 96 3.35 11.52 7.95
C ASP A 96 2.23 12.13 7.08
N ASN A 97 1.13 12.47 7.71
CA ASN A 97 -0.02 13.10 7.05
C ASN A 97 0.10 14.63 6.99
N THR A 98 1.31 15.18 7.14
CA THR A 98 1.51 16.63 7.22
C THR A 98 1.39 17.33 5.87
N GLN A 99 1.50 16.60 4.77
CA GLN A 99 1.31 17.13 3.42
C GLN A 99 0.10 16.47 2.75
N ALA A 100 -0.78 17.30 2.19
CA ALA A 100 -1.85 16.80 1.36
C ALA A 100 -1.26 16.15 0.10
N ILE A 101 -1.48 14.87 -0.05
CA ILE A 101 -1.12 14.15 -1.27
C ILE A 101 -2.26 14.37 -2.26
N ALA A 102 -1.93 14.87 -3.44
CA ALA A 102 -2.85 14.87 -4.55
C ALA A 102 -3.13 13.41 -4.92
N THR A 103 -4.30 12.90 -4.52
CA THR A 103 -4.68 11.52 -4.81
C THR A 103 -5.05 11.40 -6.28
N ALA A 104 -4.40 10.49 -6.98
CA ALA A 104 -4.64 10.24 -8.39
C ALA A 104 -5.49 8.97 -8.62
N MET A 105 -6.20 8.52 -7.61
CA MET A 105 -7.00 7.28 -7.68
C MET A 105 -8.28 7.50 -8.49
N PRO A 106 -8.46 6.82 -9.63
CA PRO A 106 -9.68 6.89 -10.41
C PRO A 106 -10.88 6.34 -9.65
N THR A 107 -12.04 6.96 -9.84
CA THR A 107 -13.32 6.44 -9.35
C THR A 107 -14.19 5.99 -10.50
N TYR A 108 -14.90 4.91 -10.26
CA TYR A 108 -15.82 4.28 -11.20
C TYR A 108 -17.19 4.14 -10.57
N THR A 109 -18.19 3.96 -11.42
CA THR A 109 -19.53 3.54 -10.97
C THR A 109 -19.81 2.17 -11.56
N SER A 110 -20.32 1.25 -10.75
CA SER A 110 -20.71 -0.06 -11.25
C SER A 110 -21.93 0.03 -12.15
N THR A 111 -21.85 -0.62 -13.31
CA THR A 111 -22.90 -0.62 -14.35
C THR A 111 -23.68 -1.94 -14.37
N SER A 112 -23.25 -2.94 -13.63
CA SER A 112 -23.92 -4.24 -13.53
C SER A 112 -24.86 -4.28 -12.32
N SER A 113 -25.99 -4.95 -12.49
CA SER A 113 -26.94 -5.21 -11.39
C SER A 113 -26.44 -6.26 -10.39
N ALA A 114 -25.44 -7.04 -10.78
CA ALA A 114 -24.74 -8.00 -9.92
C ALA A 114 -23.32 -8.20 -10.42
N TRP A 115 -22.33 -8.04 -9.54
CA TRP A 115 -20.93 -8.26 -9.86
C TRP A 115 -20.16 -8.67 -8.60
N GLU A 116 -19.00 -9.25 -8.79
CA GLU A 116 -18.22 -9.92 -7.76
C GLU A 116 -17.00 -9.08 -7.40
N LEU A 117 -16.81 -8.83 -6.11
CA LEU A 117 -15.58 -8.31 -5.53
C LEU A 117 -14.83 -9.47 -4.89
N TYR A 118 -13.78 -9.95 -5.54
CA TYR A 118 -13.00 -11.10 -5.08
C TYR A 118 -12.06 -10.73 -3.94
N GLN A 119 -11.87 -11.65 -3.00
CA GLN A 119 -10.93 -11.50 -1.89
C GLN A 119 -9.49 -11.89 -2.28
N SER A 120 -9.31 -12.49 -3.44
CA SER A 120 -8.02 -12.84 -4.04
C SER A 120 -8.08 -12.64 -5.56
N ARG A 121 -6.94 -12.73 -6.22
CA ARG A 121 -6.85 -12.68 -7.69
C ARG A 121 -7.16 -14.04 -8.32
N ASP A 122 -8.27 -14.61 -7.90
CA ASP A 122 -8.75 -15.93 -8.34
C ASP A 122 -10.27 -15.87 -8.51
N VAL A 123 -10.75 -16.08 -9.73
CA VAL A 123 -12.19 -16.11 -10.07
C VAL A 123 -12.95 -17.28 -9.43
N ASN A 124 -12.25 -18.28 -8.91
CA ASN A 124 -12.84 -19.37 -8.13
C ASN A 124 -12.75 -19.13 -6.62
N GLY A 125 -12.17 -18.00 -6.21
CA GLY A 125 -12.00 -17.64 -4.82
C GLY A 125 -13.27 -17.09 -4.17
N ALA A 126 -13.16 -16.76 -2.88
CA ALA A 126 -14.24 -16.11 -2.16
C ALA A 126 -14.48 -14.69 -2.69
N TYR A 127 -15.75 -14.29 -2.77
CA TYR A 127 -16.17 -12.97 -3.22
C TYR A 127 -17.37 -12.45 -2.43
N ASP A 128 -17.59 -11.14 -2.54
CA ASP A 128 -18.80 -10.46 -2.09
C ASP A 128 -19.56 -9.94 -3.32
N MET A 129 -20.89 -9.97 -3.25
CA MET A 129 -21.74 -9.48 -4.34
C MET A 129 -22.09 -8.00 -4.13
N TYR A 130 -21.97 -7.24 -5.20
CA TYR A 130 -22.36 -5.83 -5.26
C TYR A 130 -23.33 -5.58 -6.42
N GLY A 131 -24.02 -4.46 -6.36
CA GLY A 131 -25.05 -4.10 -7.33
C GLY A 131 -24.66 -2.89 -8.18
N TYR A 132 -25.67 -2.39 -8.89
CA TYR A 132 -25.59 -1.21 -9.72
C TYR A 132 -25.39 0.08 -8.89
N GLY A 133 -24.63 1.02 -9.45
CA GLY A 133 -24.50 2.39 -8.89
C GLY A 133 -23.49 2.53 -7.75
N GLU A 134 -22.79 1.48 -7.37
CA GLU A 134 -21.75 1.56 -6.35
C GLU A 134 -20.55 2.39 -6.83
N THR A 135 -20.04 3.22 -5.93
CA THR A 135 -18.80 3.96 -6.19
C THR A 135 -17.59 3.12 -5.82
N VAL A 136 -16.70 2.94 -6.78
CA VAL A 136 -15.51 2.10 -6.67
C VAL A 136 -14.27 2.94 -6.93
N THR A 137 -13.31 2.92 -6.02
CA THR A 137 -12.01 3.61 -6.17
C THR A 137 -10.96 2.61 -6.62
N LEU A 138 -10.26 2.89 -7.71
CA LEU A 138 -9.16 2.07 -8.19
C LEU A 138 -7.88 2.41 -7.42
N LEU A 139 -7.40 1.48 -6.61
CA LEU A 139 -6.17 1.61 -5.83
C LEU A 139 -4.93 1.28 -6.68
N GLY A 140 -5.04 0.23 -7.49
CA GLY A 140 -3.95 -0.25 -8.33
C GLY A 140 -4.42 -1.35 -9.28
N PHE A 141 -3.53 -1.80 -10.16
CA PHE A 141 -3.89 -2.73 -11.20
C PHE A 141 -2.73 -3.60 -11.67
N THR A 142 -3.09 -4.73 -12.24
CA THR A 142 -2.25 -5.60 -13.09
C THR A 142 -2.88 -5.69 -14.49
N SER A 143 -2.30 -6.48 -15.38
CA SER A 143 -2.92 -6.76 -16.69
C SER A 143 -4.25 -7.52 -16.62
N LYS A 144 -4.55 -8.18 -15.50
CA LYS A 144 -5.71 -9.06 -15.35
C LYS A 144 -6.66 -8.65 -14.23
N TRP A 145 -6.20 -7.85 -13.27
CA TRP A 145 -6.93 -7.53 -12.06
C TRP A 145 -6.82 -6.06 -11.69
N TRP A 146 -7.93 -5.49 -11.28
CA TRP A 146 -7.98 -4.21 -10.58
C TRP A 146 -8.09 -4.46 -9.08
N HIS A 147 -7.23 -3.83 -8.29
CA HIS A 147 -7.36 -3.75 -6.86
C HIS A 147 -8.16 -2.49 -6.54
N VAL A 148 -9.32 -2.65 -5.96
CA VAL A 148 -10.29 -1.57 -5.77
C VAL A 148 -10.72 -1.46 -4.32
N GLN A 149 -11.27 -0.29 -3.99
CA GLN A 149 -11.97 -0.04 -2.74
C GLN A 149 -13.42 0.31 -3.03
N ILE A 150 -14.32 -0.31 -2.27
CA ILE A 150 -15.74 0.00 -2.23
C ILE A 150 -16.16 0.17 -0.78
N ARG A 151 -16.68 1.37 -0.42
CA ARG A 151 -16.93 1.72 0.98
C ARG A 151 -15.65 1.51 1.82
N GLU A 152 -15.73 0.74 2.91
CA GLU A 152 -14.59 0.37 3.77
C GLU A 152 -13.81 -0.87 3.33
N TYR A 153 -14.27 -1.59 2.31
CA TYR A 153 -13.66 -2.87 1.88
C TYR A 153 -12.81 -2.72 0.64
N THR A 154 -11.73 -3.49 0.59
CA THR A 154 -10.91 -3.65 -0.61
C THR A 154 -11.10 -5.04 -1.21
N GLY A 155 -10.85 -5.17 -2.51
CA GLY A 155 -10.94 -6.43 -3.20
C GLY A 155 -10.42 -6.32 -4.64
N PHE A 156 -10.63 -7.39 -5.39
CA PHE A 156 -10.16 -7.49 -6.77
C PHE A 156 -11.36 -7.65 -7.72
N VAL A 157 -11.28 -6.94 -8.83
CA VAL A 157 -12.22 -7.06 -9.95
C VAL A 157 -11.44 -7.51 -11.16
N SER A 158 -11.98 -8.45 -11.93
CA SER A 158 -11.37 -8.87 -13.20
C SER A 158 -11.32 -7.68 -14.18
N ALA A 159 -10.18 -7.51 -14.81
CA ALA A 159 -9.95 -6.38 -15.71
C ALA A 159 -10.58 -6.57 -17.10
N ASP A 160 -11.05 -7.76 -17.42
CA ASP A 160 -11.81 -8.08 -18.63
C ASP A 160 -13.31 -7.76 -18.50
N GLY A 161 -13.74 -7.49 -17.25
CA GLY A 161 -15.14 -7.21 -16.95
C GLY A 161 -15.53 -5.77 -17.21
N SER A 162 -16.53 -5.53 -18.02
CA SER A 162 -17.16 -4.23 -18.27
C SER A 162 -18.10 -3.79 -17.15
N VAL A 163 -17.86 -4.24 -15.91
CA VAL A 163 -18.76 -3.95 -14.76
C VAL A 163 -18.59 -2.56 -14.18
N LEU A 164 -17.52 -1.88 -14.52
CA LEU A 164 -17.19 -0.56 -14.01
C LEU A 164 -17.09 0.46 -15.14
N GLU A 165 -17.79 1.58 -14.99
CA GLU A 165 -17.68 2.73 -15.87
C GLU A 165 -17.03 3.89 -15.12
N GLN A 166 -16.04 4.53 -15.74
CA GLN A 166 -15.38 5.68 -15.15
C GLN A 166 -16.37 6.81 -14.98
N ARG A 167 -16.43 7.39 -13.78
CA ARG A 167 -17.23 8.59 -13.52
C ARG A 167 -16.64 9.77 -14.29
N THR A 168 -17.45 10.34 -15.16
CA THR A 168 -17.14 11.61 -15.81
C THR A 168 -17.59 12.75 -14.91
N GLY A 169 -16.68 13.62 -14.51
CA GLY A 169 -16.98 14.84 -13.73
C GLY A 169 -16.35 14.86 -12.34
N ASN A 170 -15.79 15.99 -12.00
CA ASN A 170 -15.16 16.38 -10.72
C ASN A 170 -14.02 15.50 -10.22
N TYR A 171 -13.40 14.80 -11.11
CA TYR A 171 -12.41 13.80 -10.74
C TYR A 171 -11.04 14.41 -10.45
N TYR A 172 -10.72 15.55 -10.85
CA TYR A 172 -9.55 16.38 -10.58
C TYR A 172 -9.73 17.75 -11.16
N ASP A 173 -9.61 18.76 -10.36
CA ASP A 173 -9.52 20.15 -10.83
C ASP A 173 -8.28 20.44 -11.71
N GLY A 174 -7.40 19.48 -11.91
CA GLY A 174 -6.20 19.61 -12.72
C GLY A 174 -6.05 18.60 -13.86
N TYR A 175 -6.91 17.57 -13.94
CA TYR A 175 -6.77 16.49 -14.94
C TYR A 175 -8.06 16.19 -15.68
N ALA A 176 -8.98 17.13 -15.72
CA ALA A 176 -10.30 16.98 -16.35
C ALA A 176 -10.27 16.65 -17.85
N THR A 177 -9.09 16.56 -18.46
CA THR A 177 -8.91 16.20 -19.87
C THR A 177 -8.15 14.90 -20.07
N ALA A 178 -7.80 14.17 -18.99
CA ALA A 178 -7.23 12.85 -19.16
C ALA A 178 -8.30 11.95 -19.78
N GLN A 179 -8.08 11.58 -21.03
CA GLN A 179 -8.89 10.58 -21.71
C GLN A 179 -9.02 9.35 -20.82
N VAL A 180 -10.19 8.72 -20.85
CA VAL A 180 -10.43 7.41 -20.24
C VAL A 180 -9.33 6.46 -20.70
N HIS A 181 -8.27 6.40 -19.94
CA HIS A 181 -7.16 5.54 -20.24
C HIS A 181 -7.39 4.26 -19.45
N ASN A 182 -7.81 3.21 -20.16
CA ASN A 182 -7.83 1.89 -19.57
C ASN A 182 -6.40 1.56 -19.09
N PRO A 183 -6.12 1.43 -17.78
CA PRO A 183 -4.78 1.20 -17.27
C PRO A 183 -4.15 -0.10 -17.77
N ILE A 184 -4.92 -0.93 -18.46
CA ILE A 184 -4.54 -2.24 -18.98
C ILE A 184 -4.23 -2.22 -20.46
N SER A 185 -4.62 -1.16 -21.17
CA SER A 185 -4.44 -1.05 -22.64
C SER A 185 -3.06 -0.52 -23.07
N THR A 186 -2.08 -0.47 -22.17
CA THR A 186 -0.67 -0.09 -22.47
C THR A 186 0.32 -1.09 -21.98
#